data_14cb4a077933804df3c94e1361107573
#
_entry.id   14cb4a077933804df3c94e1361107573
#
_cell.length_a   1.000
_cell.length_b   1.000
_cell.length_c   1.000
_cell.angle_alpha   90.00
_cell.angle_beta   90.00
_cell.angle_gamma   90.00
#
_symmetry.space_group_name_H-M   'P 1'
#
loop_
_entity.id
_entity.type
_entity.pdbx_description
1 polymer ?
#
loop_
_entity_poly.entity_id
_entity_poly.type
_entity_poly.pdbx_seq_one_letter_code
_entity_poly.pdbx_strand_id
1 'polypeptide(L)'
;MSATDNALSRLRGAVHNQVRDFLRTPLIQAPMAGVATPQLAQAAMAAGAIGSLGVGGTSAEKIATLLDRQRELGAPSAHLNFFVHPRAQAARERELRWLEQLTPLFDELGVPAPTELSAPYPTFDDNPQLLELLLDQAVPLVSFHFGLPANAAIKALGRRGTTIMASATNPHEAQTLAAAGVDIIVAQGWEAGGHRSHFDTQPDTQLSTTKLVELLVRQCDCPIIAAGGISGPDDVQTMLALGASGVQVGTAFIPCPESAASPSHRIALADAVPVTQMTASFSGRPARALVNRYVQLLDPVVAQAPNYPITYAAHRALMAAVQQAAASQDPAAATHGDLAALWAGTGAGKSPVMPAAELVGWLMQ
;
A
#
# COMPACT_ATOMS: atom_id res chain seq x y z
N MET A 1 9.31 -22.86 -22.05
CA MET A 1 8.77 -21.60 -21.56
C MET A 1 9.65 -21.11 -20.44
N SER A 2 10.01 -19.84 -20.44
CA SER A 2 10.77 -19.23 -19.34
C SER A 2 9.95 -19.15 -18.05
N ALA A 3 10.59 -18.88 -16.91
CA ALA A 3 9.86 -18.64 -15.65
C ALA A 3 8.89 -17.45 -15.79
N THR A 4 9.32 -16.43 -16.52
CA THR A 4 8.49 -15.23 -16.83
C THR A 4 7.27 -15.59 -17.67
N ASP A 5 7.42 -16.41 -18.73
CA ASP A 5 6.27 -16.83 -19.56
C ASP A 5 5.25 -17.65 -18.77
N ASN A 6 5.73 -18.57 -17.92
CA ASN A 6 4.86 -19.37 -17.05
C ASN A 6 4.12 -18.52 -16.03
N ALA A 7 4.81 -17.56 -15.40
CA ALA A 7 4.22 -16.63 -14.45
C ALA A 7 3.15 -15.76 -15.12
N LEU A 8 3.47 -15.15 -16.26
CA LEU A 8 2.54 -14.33 -17.03
C LEU A 8 1.30 -15.13 -17.46
N SER A 9 1.48 -16.38 -17.92
CA SER A 9 0.38 -17.26 -18.31
C SER A 9 -0.59 -17.54 -17.15
N ARG A 10 -0.04 -17.85 -15.96
CA ARG A 10 -0.85 -18.08 -14.73
C ARG A 10 -1.60 -16.82 -14.31
N LEU A 11 -0.93 -15.67 -14.29
CA LEU A 11 -1.56 -14.41 -13.94
C LEU A 11 -2.65 -14.00 -14.91
N ARG A 12 -2.40 -14.14 -16.23
CA ARG A 12 -3.41 -13.88 -17.27
C ARG A 12 -4.62 -14.81 -17.17
N GLY A 13 -4.43 -16.03 -16.70
CA GLY A 13 -5.51 -16.99 -16.45
C GLY A 13 -6.45 -16.59 -15.32
N ALA A 14 -5.95 -15.84 -14.34
CA ALA A 14 -6.67 -15.46 -13.12
C ALA A 14 -7.34 -14.07 -13.20
N VAL A 15 -6.88 -13.18 -14.08
CA VAL A 15 -7.40 -11.81 -14.14
C VAL A 15 -8.57 -11.67 -15.11
N HIS A 16 -9.43 -10.67 -14.85
CA HIS A 16 -10.53 -10.27 -15.72
C HIS A 16 -10.06 -9.98 -17.16
N ASN A 17 -10.90 -10.21 -18.15
CA ASN A 17 -10.55 -10.05 -19.58
C ASN A 17 -9.99 -8.66 -19.89
N GLN A 18 -10.59 -7.58 -19.36
CA GLN A 18 -10.09 -6.21 -19.58
C GLN A 18 -8.65 -6.02 -19.09
N VAL A 19 -8.23 -6.70 -18.00
CA VAL A 19 -6.84 -6.68 -17.52
C VAL A 19 -5.96 -7.56 -18.40
N ARG A 20 -6.46 -8.76 -18.78
CA ARG A 20 -5.76 -9.71 -19.63
C ARG A 20 -5.38 -9.12 -20.98
N ASP A 21 -6.24 -8.29 -21.57
CA ASP A 21 -6.04 -7.74 -22.91
C ASP A 21 -4.80 -6.84 -23.03
N PHE A 22 -4.43 -6.12 -21.96
CA PHE A 22 -3.22 -5.28 -21.96
C PHE A 22 -2.04 -5.89 -21.20
N LEU A 23 -2.25 -6.90 -20.37
CA LEU A 23 -1.21 -7.49 -19.52
C LEU A 23 -0.16 -8.24 -20.35
N ARG A 24 1.07 -7.74 -20.37
CA ARG A 24 2.23 -8.31 -21.09
C ARG A 24 3.37 -8.74 -20.18
N THR A 25 3.35 -8.31 -18.92
CA THR A 25 4.38 -8.62 -17.91
C THR A 25 3.74 -9.12 -16.63
N PRO A 26 4.33 -10.07 -15.90
CA PRO A 26 3.83 -10.52 -14.61
C PRO A 26 4.20 -9.53 -13.49
N LEU A 27 3.97 -8.23 -13.72
CA LEU A 27 4.33 -7.15 -12.80
C LEU A 27 3.10 -6.31 -12.44
N ILE A 28 3.01 -5.95 -11.17
CA ILE A 28 2.02 -5.03 -10.61
C ILE A 28 2.77 -3.83 -10.01
N GLN A 29 2.46 -2.62 -10.46
CA GLN A 29 2.83 -1.42 -9.73
C GLN A 29 1.97 -1.38 -8.48
N ALA A 30 2.58 -1.47 -7.29
CA ALA A 30 1.87 -1.60 -6.02
C ALA A 30 0.91 -0.43 -5.75
N PRO A 31 -0.25 -0.68 -5.14
CA PRO A 31 -1.11 0.40 -4.66
C PRO A 31 -0.43 1.14 -3.51
N MET A 32 -0.24 2.44 -3.66
CA MET A 32 0.43 3.30 -2.68
C MET A 32 -0.43 4.53 -2.40
N ALA A 33 -1.12 4.54 -1.26
CA ALA A 33 -1.99 5.66 -0.86
C ALA A 33 -1.18 6.98 -0.78
N GLY A 34 -1.67 8.02 -1.44
CA GLY A 34 -1.00 9.33 -1.50
C GLY A 34 0.22 9.41 -2.42
N VAL A 35 0.66 8.31 -3.03
CA VAL A 35 1.82 8.25 -3.94
C VAL A 35 1.42 7.80 -5.35
N ALA A 36 0.65 6.71 -5.46
CA ALA A 36 0.18 6.24 -6.75
C ALA A 36 -0.88 7.19 -7.33
N THR A 37 -0.67 7.65 -8.55
CA THR A 37 -1.54 8.54 -9.32
C THR A 37 -2.16 7.81 -10.51
N PRO A 38 -3.24 8.33 -11.11
CA PRO A 38 -3.74 7.82 -12.38
C PRO A 38 -2.68 7.81 -13.49
N GLN A 39 -1.77 8.81 -13.50
CA GLN A 39 -0.65 8.90 -14.45
C GLN A 39 0.36 7.77 -14.23
N LEU A 40 0.75 7.50 -12.98
CA LEU A 40 1.65 6.40 -12.64
C LEU A 40 1.07 5.05 -13.04
N ALA A 41 -0.20 4.81 -12.69
CA ALA A 41 -0.90 3.59 -13.03
C ALA A 41 -1.03 3.42 -14.56
N GLN A 42 -1.36 4.50 -15.30
CA GLN A 42 -1.44 4.51 -16.76
C GLN A 42 -0.09 4.20 -17.39
N ALA A 43 1.00 4.82 -16.93
CA ALA A 43 2.34 4.57 -17.47
C ALA A 43 2.77 3.09 -17.28
N ALA A 44 2.48 2.51 -16.12
CA ALA A 44 2.72 1.09 -15.86
C ALA A 44 1.89 0.19 -16.81
N MET A 45 0.59 0.51 -17.02
CA MET A 45 -0.28 -0.24 -17.94
C MET A 45 0.15 -0.10 -19.40
N ALA A 46 0.61 1.04 -19.82
CA ALA A 46 1.16 1.25 -21.17
C ALA A 46 2.37 0.34 -21.44
N ALA A 47 3.19 0.05 -20.42
CA ALA A 47 4.27 -0.91 -20.49
C ALA A 47 3.82 -2.39 -20.33
N GLY A 48 2.51 -2.64 -20.13
CA GLY A 48 1.93 -4.00 -20.04
C GLY A 48 1.94 -4.61 -18.64
N ALA A 49 2.15 -3.79 -17.60
CA ALA A 49 1.99 -4.18 -16.19
C ALA A 49 0.57 -3.88 -15.68
N ILE A 50 0.23 -4.28 -14.46
CA ILE A 50 -0.99 -3.83 -13.77
C ILE A 50 -0.67 -2.53 -13.04
N GLY A 51 -1.37 -1.45 -13.37
CA GLY A 51 -1.33 -0.18 -12.65
C GLY A 51 -2.34 -0.15 -11.51
N SER A 52 -1.97 0.42 -10.36
CA SER A 52 -2.77 0.35 -9.15
C SER A 52 -2.92 1.69 -8.44
N LEU A 53 -4.06 1.89 -7.78
CA LEU A 53 -4.36 3.02 -6.93
C LEU A 53 -4.68 2.54 -5.49
N GLY A 54 -4.00 3.12 -4.51
CA GLY A 54 -4.28 2.88 -3.08
C GLY A 54 -5.39 3.80 -2.60
N VAL A 55 -6.60 3.29 -2.42
CA VAL A 55 -7.79 4.09 -2.09
C VAL A 55 -8.42 3.75 -0.73
N GLY A 56 -7.70 3.02 0.12
CA GLY A 56 -8.21 2.44 1.36
C GLY A 56 -8.82 3.43 2.37
N GLY A 57 -8.45 4.71 2.34
CA GLY A 57 -9.03 5.76 3.18
C GLY A 57 -9.71 6.87 2.37
N THR A 58 -10.17 6.58 1.15
CA THR A 58 -10.70 7.55 0.18
C THR A 58 -12.22 7.40 0.05
N SER A 59 -12.96 8.50 -0.07
CA SER A 59 -14.41 8.47 -0.27
C SER A 59 -14.77 7.97 -1.67
N ALA A 60 -16.00 7.45 -1.83
CA ALA A 60 -16.50 6.96 -3.13
C ALA A 60 -16.46 8.03 -4.22
N GLU A 61 -16.78 9.29 -3.90
CA GLU A 61 -16.74 10.41 -4.86
C GLU A 61 -15.32 10.68 -5.37
N LYS A 62 -14.35 10.66 -4.47
CA LYS A 62 -12.94 10.85 -4.87
C LYS A 62 -12.43 9.67 -5.70
N ILE A 63 -12.86 8.45 -5.39
CA ILE A 63 -12.52 7.26 -6.20
C ILE A 63 -13.13 7.39 -7.59
N ALA A 64 -14.40 7.81 -7.71
CA ALA A 64 -15.04 8.08 -8.99
C ALA A 64 -14.23 9.10 -9.82
N THR A 65 -13.79 10.20 -9.20
CA THR A 65 -12.93 11.21 -9.84
C THR A 65 -11.59 10.61 -10.34
N LEU A 66 -10.98 9.72 -9.57
CA LEU A 66 -9.75 9.03 -9.99
C LEU A 66 -10.00 8.10 -11.19
N LEU A 67 -11.13 7.39 -11.22
CA LEU A 67 -11.52 6.54 -12.33
C LEU A 67 -11.86 7.36 -13.58
N ASP A 68 -12.51 8.52 -13.44
CA ASP A 68 -12.75 9.45 -14.55
C ASP A 68 -11.43 9.93 -15.13
N ARG A 69 -10.50 10.34 -14.26
CA ARG A 69 -9.15 10.75 -14.71
C ARG A 69 -8.41 9.63 -15.44
N GLN A 70 -8.58 8.38 -15.00
CA GLN A 70 -8.01 7.22 -15.67
C GLN A 70 -8.56 7.06 -17.11
N ARG A 71 -9.89 7.23 -17.28
CA ARG A 71 -10.54 7.19 -18.60
C ARG A 71 -10.09 8.34 -19.52
N GLU A 72 -9.94 9.55 -18.98
CA GLU A 72 -9.41 10.71 -19.75
C GLU A 72 -8.00 10.45 -20.28
N LEU A 73 -7.19 9.68 -19.55
CA LEU A 73 -5.85 9.28 -19.99
C LEU A 73 -5.89 8.15 -21.04
N GLY A 74 -7.09 7.68 -21.45
CA GLY A 74 -7.26 6.59 -22.40
C GLY A 74 -6.80 5.23 -21.86
N ALA A 75 -6.66 5.11 -20.54
CA ALA A 75 -6.18 3.90 -19.90
C ALA A 75 -7.35 2.99 -19.49
N PRO A 76 -7.15 1.66 -19.42
CA PRO A 76 -8.07 0.75 -18.76
C PRO A 76 -8.27 1.12 -17.29
N SER A 77 -9.32 0.60 -16.65
CA SER A 77 -9.54 0.81 -15.22
C SER A 77 -8.37 0.22 -14.42
N ALA A 78 -7.78 1.03 -13.53
CA ALA A 78 -6.70 0.58 -12.65
C ALA A 78 -7.20 -0.43 -11.62
N HIS A 79 -6.30 -1.22 -11.08
CA HIS A 79 -6.51 -1.99 -9.88
C HIS A 79 -6.73 -1.06 -8.67
N LEU A 80 -7.80 -1.27 -7.90
CA LEU A 80 -8.11 -0.50 -6.70
C LEU A 80 -7.86 -1.33 -5.43
N ASN A 81 -7.12 -0.74 -4.47
CA ASN A 81 -6.82 -1.39 -3.20
C ASN A 81 -7.54 -0.72 -2.04
N PHE A 82 -8.22 -1.52 -1.21
CA PHE A 82 -9.02 -1.11 -0.07
C PHE A 82 -8.47 -1.66 1.25
N PHE A 83 -8.76 -0.95 2.36
CA PHE A 83 -8.47 -1.41 3.71
C PHE A 83 -9.70 -2.03 4.35
N VAL A 84 -9.53 -3.23 4.94
CA VAL A 84 -10.53 -3.91 5.74
C VAL A 84 -9.95 -4.14 7.12
N HIS A 85 -10.40 -3.37 8.08
CA HIS A 85 -9.89 -3.43 9.46
C HIS A 85 -11.05 -3.44 10.45
N PRO A 86 -10.85 -3.93 11.69
CA PRO A 86 -11.84 -3.79 12.74
C PRO A 86 -12.23 -2.33 12.96
N ARG A 87 -13.46 -2.09 13.41
CA ARG A 87 -13.88 -0.74 13.81
C ARG A 87 -12.95 -0.18 14.87
N ALA A 88 -12.57 1.08 14.71
CA ALA A 88 -11.76 1.76 15.69
C ALA A 88 -12.49 1.81 17.04
N GLN A 89 -11.80 1.43 18.09
CA GLN A 89 -12.29 1.55 19.45
C GLN A 89 -11.66 2.78 20.09
N ALA A 90 -12.49 3.77 20.44
CA ALA A 90 -12.04 4.95 21.14
C ALA A 90 -11.48 4.56 22.52
N ALA A 91 -10.34 5.13 22.87
CA ALA A 91 -9.67 4.94 24.16
C ALA A 91 -9.15 6.31 24.64
N ARG A 92 -10.06 7.16 25.13
CA ARG A 92 -9.83 8.58 25.43
C ARG A 92 -8.54 8.85 26.20
N GLU A 93 -8.27 8.08 27.24
CA GLU A 93 -7.06 8.21 28.05
C GLU A 93 -5.79 7.93 27.25
N ARG A 94 -5.81 6.91 26.38
CA ARG A 94 -4.70 6.55 25.51
C ARG A 94 -4.48 7.59 24.42
N GLU A 95 -5.56 8.14 23.88
CA GLU A 95 -5.56 9.22 22.90
C GLU A 95 -4.94 10.50 23.47
N LEU A 96 -5.32 10.90 24.71
CA LEU A 96 -4.75 12.05 25.38
C LEU A 96 -3.26 11.87 25.68
N ARG A 97 -2.85 10.71 26.22
CA ARG A 97 -1.42 10.42 26.44
C ARG A 97 -0.62 10.49 25.14
N TRP A 98 -1.19 10.02 24.02
CA TRP A 98 -0.51 10.10 22.73
C TRP A 98 -0.38 11.55 22.24
N LEU A 99 -1.41 12.37 22.42
CA LEU A 99 -1.36 13.79 22.10
C LEU A 99 -0.32 14.54 22.97
N GLU A 100 -0.17 14.17 24.24
CA GLU A 100 0.88 14.70 25.12
C GLU A 100 2.29 14.41 24.55
N GLN A 101 2.52 13.22 23.98
CA GLN A 101 3.80 12.90 23.31
C GLN A 101 4.04 13.76 22.05
N LEU A 102 2.99 14.18 21.38
CA LEU A 102 3.07 15.00 20.16
C LEU A 102 3.11 16.51 20.46
N THR A 103 2.69 16.95 21.64
CA THR A 103 2.60 18.38 22.02
C THR A 103 3.90 19.14 21.73
N PRO A 104 5.12 18.64 22.06
CA PRO A 104 6.35 19.37 21.75
C PRO A 104 6.53 19.66 20.24
N LEU A 105 6.07 18.77 19.36
CA LEU A 105 6.14 18.97 17.92
C LEU A 105 5.15 20.04 17.44
N PHE A 106 3.96 20.11 18.06
CA PHE A 106 2.99 21.17 17.78
C PHE A 106 3.48 22.53 18.30
N ASP A 107 4.11 22.56 19.48
CA ASP A 107 4.68 23.78 20.08
C ASP A 107 5.81 24.35 19.21
N GLU A 108 6.69 23.49 18.66
CA GLU A 108 7.72 23.89 17.70
C GLU A 108 7.15 24.57 16.44
N LEU A 109 5.95 24.13 16.01
CA LEU A 109 5.26 24.69 14.85
C LEU A 109 4.41 25.92 15.17
N GLY A 110 4.31 26.31 16.46
CA GLY A 110 3.45 27.41 16.92
C GLY A 110 1.95 27.16 16.68
N VAL A 111 1.53 25.89 16.60
CA VAL A 111 0.16 25.48 16.33
C VAL A 111 -0.36 24.64 17.51
N PRO A 112 -1.56 24.91 18.06
CA PRO A 112 -2.07 24.13 19.18
C PRO A 112 -2.35 22.67 18.75
N ALA A 113 -1.97 21.71 19.61
CA ALA A 113 -2.32 20.32 19.42
C ALA A 113 -3.85 20.12 19.48
N PRO A 114 -4.42 19.14 18.74
CA PRO A 114 -5.84 18.83 18.84
C PRO A 114 -6.17 18.30 20.25
N THR A 115 -7.39 18.57 20.72
CA THR A 115 -7.87 18.09 22.03
C THR A 115 -8.61 16.78 21.95
N GLU A 116 -8.97 16.34 20.74
CA GLU A 116 -9.71 15.12 20.46
C GLU A 116 -9.22 14.46 19.19
N LEU A 117 -9.31 13.14 19.17
CA LEU A 117 -9.03 12.33 17.98
C LEU A 117 -10.28 11.55 17.58
N SER A 118 -10.42 11.31 16.28
CA SER A 118 -11.46 10.44 15.72
C SER A 118 -10.87 9.62 14.57
N ALA A 119 -11.45 8.47 14.28
CA ALA A 119 -11.02 7.66 13.15
C ALA A 119 -11.14 8.49 11.84
N PRO A 120 -10.05 8.64 11.06
CA PRO A 120 -10.03 9.53 9.89
C PRO A 120 -10.82 8.98 8.69
N TYR A 121 -11.19 7.70 8.72
CA TYR A 121 -12.00 7.01 7.70
C TYR A 121 -12.60 5.72 8.27
N PRO A 122 -13.77 5.28 7.73
CA PRO A 122 -14.36 3.99 8.08
C PRO A 122 -13.59 2.83 7.42
N THR A 123 -13.80 1.61 7.90
CA THR A 123 -13.44 0.39 7.15
C THR A 123 -14.32 0.21 5.93
N PHE A 124 -13.91 -0.65 4.98
CA PHE A 124 -14.68 -0.92 3.76
C PHE A 124 -16.14 -1.34 4.07
N ASP A 125 -16.35 -2.24 5.01
CA ASP A 125 -17.68 -2.77 5.36
C ASP A 125 -18.62 -1.72 5.97
N ASP A 126 -18.09 -0.64 6.53
CA ASP A 126 -18.88 0.46 7.10
C ASP A 126 -19.23 1.55 6.06
N ASN A 127 -18.80 1.37 4.82
CA ASN A 127 -19.07 2.31 3.73
C ASN A 127 -19.72 1.60 2.52
N PRO A 128 -21.05 1.38 2.52
CA PRO A 128 -21.74 0.67 1.45
C PRO A 128 -21.59 1.32 0.08
N GLN A 129 -21.37 2.64 0.03
CA GLN A 129 -21.14 3.38 -1.22
C GLN A 129 -19.91 2.91 -1.97
N LEU A 130 -18.90 2.34 -1.27
CA LEU A 130 -17.72 1.78 -1.93
C LEU A 130 -18.07 0.52 -2.74
N LEU A 131 -18.87 -0.38 -2.17
CA LEU A 131 -19.31 -1.58 -2.89
C LEU A 131 -20.24 -1.19 -4.06
N GLU A 132 -21.18 -0.28 -3.85
CA GLU A 132 -22.04 0.23 -4.91
C GLU A 132 -21.22 0.81 -6.07
N LEU A 133 -20.25 1.69 -5.78
CA LEU A 133 -19.34 2.25 -6.77
C LEU A 133 -18.61 1.16 -7.58
N LEU A 134 -18.06 0.15 -6.90
CA LEU A 134 -17.32 -0.93 -7.56
C LEU A 134 -18.19 -1.73 -8.53
N LEU A 135 -19.44 -2.00 -8.14
CA LEU A 135 -20.42 -2.73 -8.95
C LEU A 135 -20.90 -1.89 -10.14
N ASP A 136 -21.20 -0.62 -9.94
CA ASP A 136 -21.69 0.30 -10.98
C ASP A 136 -20.63 0.62 -12.01
N GLN A 137 -19.40 0.86 -11.57
CA GLN A 137 -18.25 1.13 -12.46
C GLN A 137 -17.67 -0.15 -13.09
N ALA A 138 -18.16 -1.33 -12.71
CA ALA A 138 -17.65 -2.62 -13.16
C ALA A 138 -16.12 -2.71 -13.07
N VAL A 139 -15.56 -2.32 -11.90
CA VAL A 139 -14.11 -2.32 -11.69
C VAL A 139 -13.55 -3.73 -11.88
N PRO A 140 -12.58 -3.94 -12.79
CA PRO A 140 -12.18 -5.29 -13.19
C PRO A 140 -11.28 -5.99 -12.17
N LEU A 141 -10.62 -5.26 -11.30
CA LEU A 141 -9.63 -5.79 -10.34
C LEU A 141 -9.65 -4.97 -9.05
N VAL A 142 -9.88 -5.63 -7.93
CA VAL A 142 -9.80 -5.04 -6.60
C VAL A 142 -8.88 -5.84 -5.70
N SER A 143 -8.28 -5.20 -4.70
CA SER A 143 -7.58 -5.92 -3.63
C SER A 143 -7.95 -5.41 -2.25
N PHE A 144 -7.81 -6.31 -1.27
CA PHE A 144 -8.08 -6.02 0.13
C PHE A 144 -6.81 -6.21 0.98
N HIS A 145 -6.64 -5.31 1.94
CA HIS A 145 -5.50 -5.27 2.85
C HIS A 145 -6.02 -5.33 4.29
N PHE A 146 -5.33 -6.02 5.19
CA PHE A 146 -5.67 -6.30 6.60
C PHE A 146 -6.74 -7.36 6.84
N GLY A 147 -7.36 -7.91 5.83
CA GLY A 147 -8.43 -8.87 5.90
C GLY A 147 -9.30 -8.88 4.65
N LEU A 148 -10.50 -9.43 4.78
CA LEU A 148 -11.51 -9.46 3.72
C LEU A 148 -12.79 -8.78 4.19
N PRO A 149 -13.52 -8.12 3.28
CA PRO A 149 -14.85 -7.64 3.56
C PRO A 149 -15.83 -8.79 3.75
N ALA A 150 -17.05 -8.48 4.17
CA ALA A 150 -18.12 -9.46 4.35
C ALA A 150 -18.28 -10.36 3.10
N ASN A 151 -18.54 -11.66 3.31
CA ASN A 151 -18.71 -12.64 2.23
C ASN A 151 -19.75 -12.22 1.17
N ALA A 152 -20.76 -11.42 1.55
CA ALA A 152 -21.74 -10.88 0.62
C ALA A 152 -21.11 -9.95 -0.42
N ALA A 153 -20.15 -9.10 -0.01
CA ALA A 153 -19.41 -8.21 -0.89
C ALA A 153 -18.50 -9.01 -1.85
N ILE A 154 -17.74 -9.99 -1.34
CA ILE A 154 -16.91 -10.89 -2.17
C ILE A 154 -17.77 -11.57 -3.24
N LYS A 155 -18.91 -12.16 -2.86
CA LYS A 155 -19.83 -12.81 -3.79
C LYS A 155 -20.45 -11.84 -4.81
N ALA A 156 -20.76 -10.59 -4.40
CA ALA A 156 -21.30 -9.58 -5.29
C ALA A 156 -20.28 -9.16 -6.35
N LEU A 157 -19.05 -8.91 -5.96
CA LEU A 157 -17.93 -8.57 -6.85
C LEU A 157 -17.63 -9.73 -7.82
N GLY A 158 -17.52 -10.96 -7.31
CA GLY A 158 -17.30 -12.15 -8.14
C GLY A 158 -18.40 -12.39 -9.20
N ARG A 159 -19.70 -12.21 -8.83
CA ARG A 159 -20.81 -12.27 -9.80
C ARG A 159 -20.73 -11.20 -10.88
N ARG A 160 -20.11 -10.05 -10.58
CA ARG A 160 -19.87 -8.98 -11.57
C ARG A 160 -18.66 -9.28 -12.47
N GLY A 161 -17.89 -10.33 -12.17
CA GLY A 161 -16.68 -10.71 -12.89
C GLY A 161 -15.43 -9.97 -12.40
N THR A 162 -15.50 -9.20 -11.29
CA THR A 162 -14.33 -8.55 -10.69
C THR A 162 -13.35 -9.60 -10.19
N THR A 163 -12.08 -9.51 -10.59
CA THR A 163 -11.00 -10.29 -9.99
C THR A 163 -10.69 -9.76 -8.60
N ILE A 164 -10.62 -10.64 -7.61
CA ILE A 164 -10.39 -10.30 -6.22
C ILE A 164 -8.99 -10.75 -5.79
N MET A 165 -8.17 -9.80 -5.35
CA MET A 165 -6.88 -10.07 -4.74
C MET A 165 -6.94 -9.77 -3.24
N ALA A 166 -6.08 -10.42 -2.45
CA ALA A 166 -5.88 -10.02 -1.05
C ALA A 166 -4.46 -10.36 -0.60
N SER A 167 -3.95 -9.59 0.38
CA SER A 167 -2.60 -9.77 0.90
C SER A 167 -2.59 -10.72 2.09
N ALA A 168 -1.64 -11.68 2.08
CA ALA A 168 -1.34 -12.54 3.20
C ALA A 168 0.11 -12.37 3.66
N THR A 169 0.36 -12.51 4.96
CA THR A 169 1.68 -12.40 5.59
C THR A 169 2.17 -13.73 6.14
N ASN A 170 1.32 -14.73 6.15
CA ASN A 170 1.62 -16.09 6.61
C ASN A 170 0.68 -17.12 5.92
N PRO A 171 1.00 -18.43 6.00
CA PRO A 171 0.19 -19.47 5.37
C PRO A 171 -1.25 -19.58 5.90
N HIS A 172 -1.50 -19.29 7.17
CA HIS A 172 -2.85 -19.35 7.74
C HIS A 172 -3.77 -18.29 7.13
N GLU A 173 -3.27 -17.06 6.97
CA GLU A 173 -3.99 -16.00 6.26
C GLU A 173 -4.28 -16.40 4.81
N ALA A 174 -3.27 -16.94 4.11
CA ALA A 174 -3.45 -17.37 2.72
C ALA A 174 -4.53 -18.46 2.58
N GLN A 175 -4.59 -19.43 3.48
CA GLN A 175 -5.64 -20.45 3.51
C GLN A 175 -7.02 -19.84 3.76
N THR A 176 -7.11 -18.87 4.68
CA THR A 176 -8.36 -18.13 4.94
C THR A 176 -8.84 -17.39 3.68
N LEU A 177 -7.94 -16.72 2.97
CA LEU A 177 -8.24 -16.01 1.73
C LEU A 177 -8.71 -16.97 0.62
N ALA A 178 -8.00 -18.08 0.42
CA ALA A 178 -8.35 -19.08 -0.57
C ALA A 178 -9.74 -19.70 -0.28
N ALA A 179 -10.02 -20.03 0.98
CA ALA A 179 -11.33 -20.56 1.40
C ALA A 179 -12.47 -19.55 1.21
N ALA A 180 -12.20 -18.26 1.25
CA ALA A 180 -13.18 -17.20 1.00
C ALA A 180 -13.42 -16.93 -0.51
N GLY A 181 -12.66 -17.58 -1.41
CA GLY A 181 -12.81 -17.43 -2.86
C GLY A 181 -12.05 -16.24 -3.46
N VAL A 182 -10.91 -15.86 -2.86
CA VAL A 182 -9.99 -14.88 -3.44
C VAL A 182 -9.29 -15.52 -4.64
N ASP A 183 -9.22 -14.80 -5.77
CA ASP A 183 -8.66 -15.29 -7.03
C ASP A 183 -7.12 -15.29 -7.03
N ILE A 184 -6.50 -14.30 -6.37
CA ILE A 184 -5.04 -14.07 -6.37
C ILE A 184 -4.60 -13.67 -4.96
N ILE A 185 -3.54 -14.28 -4.44
CA ILE A 185 -2.95 -13.93 -3.14
C ILE A 185 -1.66 -13.14 -3.34
N VAL A 186 -1.57 -11.99 -2.68
CA VAL A 186 -0.34 -11.20 -2.59
C VAL A 186 0.44 -11.63 -1.35
N ALA A 187 1.56 -12.33 -1.54
CA ALA A 187 2.48 -12.74 -0.48
C ALA A 187 3.31 -11.54 -0.04
N GLN A 188 2.86 -10.83 1.00
CA GLN A 188 3.58 -9.69 1.53
C GLN A 188 4.64 -10.10 2.56
N GLY A 189 5.90 -10.09 2.16
CA GLY A 189 7.04 -10.35 3.04
C GLY A 189 7.33 -9.22 4.03
N TRP A 190 8.20 -9.51 5.00
CA TRP A 190 8.62 -8.56 6.04
C TRP A 190 9.36 -7.34 5.48
N GLU A 191 9.94 -7.46 4.31
CA GLU A 191 10.70 -6.44 3.58
C GLU A 191 9.83 -5.36 2.95
N ALA A 192 8.50 -5.58 2.87
CA ALA A 192 7.59 -4.67 2.19
C ALA A 192 7.51 -3.30 2.88
N GLY A 193 7.43 -2.23 2.09
CA GLY A 193 7.14 -0.87 2.55
C GLY A 193 5.66 -0.66 2.83
N GLY A 194 5.35 0.37 3.64
CA GLY A 194 3.98 0.65 4.06
C GLY A 194 3.45 -0.35 5.09
N HIS A 195 2.12 -0.35 5.25
CA HIS A 195 1.47 -1.17 6.27
C HIS A 195 1.64 -2.66 6.07
N ARG A 196 1.97 -3.35 7.15
CA ARG A 196 1.94 -4.79 7.23
C ARG A 196 0.51 -5.30 7.15
N SER A 197 0.19 -6.18 6.20
CA SER A 197 -1.17 -6.68 5.94
C SER A 197 -1.66 -7.74 6.93
N HIS A 198 -0.98 -7.93 8.01
CA HIS A 198 -1.30 -8.94 9.03
C HIS A 198 -2.75 -8.83 9.56
N PHE A 199 -3.43 -9.97 9.77
CA PHE A 199 -4.85 -10.05 10.17
C PHE A 199 -5.03 -10.04 11.69
N ASP A 200 -4.26 -9.56 12.53
CA ASP A 200 -4.42 -9.45 14.01
C ASP A 200 -4.99 -10.68 14.75
N THR A 201 -5.21 -11.80 14.07
CA THR A 201 -5.78 -13.03 14.63
C THR A 201 -4.72 -13.97 15.19
N GLN A 202 -3.46 -13.76 14.84
CA GLN A 202 -2.31 -14.56 15.25
C GLN A 202 -1.09 -13.64 15.39
N PRO A 203 -0.05 -13.98 16.15
CA PRO A 203 1.22 -13.25 16.14
C PRO A 203 1.83 -13.20 14.75
N ASP A 204 2.37 -12.03 14.36
CA ASP A 204 3.06 -11.89 13.06
C ASP A 204 4.34 -12.73 13.03
N THR A 205 4.42 -13.64 12.08
CA THR A 205 5.56 -14.53 11.87
C THR A 205 6.79 -13.87 11.25
N GLN A 206 6.66 -12.64 10.75
CA GLN A 206 7.73 -11.84 10.15
C GLN A 206 8.50 -12.57 9.04
N LEU A 207 7.81 -13.43 8.27
CA LEU A 207 8.42 -14.18 7.18
C LEU A 207 8.98 -13.25 6.11
N SER A 208 10.19 -13.56 5.63
CA SER A 208 10.75 -12.90 4.45
C SER A 208 9.89 -13.18 3.21
N THR A 209 9.95 -12.30 2.22
CA THR A 209 9.23 -12.45 0.95
C THR A 209 9.55 -13.80 0.29
N THR A 210 10.83 -14.16 0.21
CA THR A 210 11.30 -15.43 -0.34
C THR A 210 10.66 -16.61 0.39
N LYS A 211 10.76 -16.62 1.73
CA LYS A 211 10.22 -17.73 2.52
C LYS A 211 8.71 -17.86 2.45
N LEU A 212 8.01 -16.74 2.44
CA LEU A 212 6.56 -16.71 2.32
C LEU A 212 6.12 -17.24 0.95
N VAL A 213 6.75 -16.78 -0.15
CA VAL A 213 6.46 -17.26 -1.52
C VAL A 213 6.69 -18.77 -1.63
N GLU A 214 7.83 -19.30 -1.15
CA GLU A 214 8.09 -20.74 -1.14
C GLU A 214 6.99 -21.56 -0.46
N LEU A 215 6.49 -21.07 0.68
CA LEU A 215 5.44 -21.75 1.42
C LEU A 215 4.10 -21.69 0.67
N LEU A 216 3.70 -20.51 0.19
CA LEU A 216 2.38 -20.30 -0.42
C LEU A 216 2.26 -20.98 -1.77
N VAL A 217 3.31 -20.97 -2.61
CA VAL A 217 3.31 -21.66 -3.90
C VAL A 217 3.10 -23.17 -3.76
N ARG A 218 3.52 -23.77 -2.63
CA ARG A 218 3.32 -25.21 -2.36
C ARG A 218 1.97 -25.52 -1.73
N GLN A 219 1.31 -24.54 -1.11
CA GLN A 219 0.11 -24.77 -0.27
C GLN A 219 -1.18 -24.21 -0.89
N CYS A 220 -1.07 -23.32 -1.90
CA CYS A 220 -2.23 -22.67 -2.52
C CYS A 220 -2.28 -23.00 -4.00
N ASP A 221 -3.47 -23.31 -4.50
CA ASP A 221 -3.72 -23.56 -5.93
C ASP A 221 -3.88 -22.25 -6.73
N CYS A 222 -4.22 -21.13 -6.05
CA CYS A 222 -4.36 -19.82 -6.69
C CYS A 222 -3.00 -19.17 -6.98
N PRO A 223 -2.91 -18.27 -7.98
CA PRO A 223 -1.71 -17.50 -8.28
C PRO A 223 -1.21 -16.71 -7.07
N ILE A 224 0.10 -16.76 -6.85
CA ILE A 224 0.80 -16.03 -5.79
C ILE A 224 1.60 -14.88 -6.40
N ILE A 225 1.40 -13.67 -5.90
CA ILE A 225 2.16 -12.46 -6.25
C ILE A 225 3.14 -12.14 -5.13
N ALA A 226 4.44 -12.09 -5.42
CA ALA A 226 5.45 -11.73 -4.44
C ALA A 226 5.47 -10.21 -4.22
N ALA A 227 5.48 -9.75 -2.95
CA ALA A 227 5.54 -8.33 -2.61
C ALA A 227 6.46 -8.07 -1.42
N GLY A 228 7.42 -7.16 -1.58
CA GLY A 228 8.36 -6.75 -0.55
C GLY A 228 9.82 -7.00 -0.90
N GLY A 229 10.66 -5.97 -0.74
CA GLY A 229 12.10 -6.03 -0.99
C GLY A 229 12.54 -6.11 -2.46
N ILE A 230 11.59 -6.20 -3.39
CA ILE A 230 11.87 -6.32 -4.84
C ILE A 230 12.25 -4.94 -5.38
N SER A 231 13.47 -4.81 -5.88
CA SER A 231 14.07 -3.53 -6.27
C SER A 231 14.88 -3.59 -7.59
N GLY A 232 15.05 -4.75 -8.18
CA GLY A 232 15.77 -4.94 -9.42
C GLY A 232 15.37 -6.20 -10.19
N PRO A 233 15.90 -6.38 -11.42
CA PRO A 233 15.62 -7.54 -12.27
C PRO A 233 15.92 -8.88 -11.57
N ASP A 234 17.04 -8.99 -10.88
CA ASP A 234 17.43 -10.22 -10.19
C ASP A 234 16.43 -10.62 -9.10
N ASP A 235 15.88 -9.64 -8.37
CA ASP A 235 14.84 -9.89 -7.37
C ASP A 235 13.57 -10.43 -8.04
N VAL A 236 13.16 -9.83 -9.18
CA VAL A 236 12.02 -10.28 -9.97
C VAL A 236 12.22 -11.72 -10.43
N GLN A 237 13.36 -12.01 -11.08
CA GLN A 237 13.66 -13.36 -11.58
C GLN A 237 13.71 -14.39 -10.44
N THR A 238 14.25 -14.02 -9.28
CA THR A 238 14.26 -14.88 -8.09
C THR A 238 12.84 -15.25 -7.65
N MET A 239 11.92 -14.30 -7.56
CA MET A 239 10.53 -14.58 -7.16
C MET A 239 9.80 -15.45 -8.19
N LEU A 240 9.99 -15.19 -9.49
CA LEU A 240 9.40 -15.98 -10.56
C LEU A 240 9.97 -17.41 -10.59
N ALA A 241 11.27 -17.59 -10.35
CA ALA A 241 11.91 -18.91 -10.26
C ALA A 241 11.41 -19.73 -9.06
N LEU A 242 11.02 -19.09 -7.95
CA LEU A 242 10.39 -19.74 -6.80
C LEU A 242 8.93 -20.19 -7.10
N GLY A 243 8.36 -19.79 -8.24
CA GLY A 243 7.03 -20.17 -8.67
C GLY A 243 5.96 -19.10 -8.47
N ALA A 244 6.32 -17.88 -8.08
CA ALA A 244 5.38 -16.76 -8.06
C ALA A 244 4.77 -16.56 -9.47
N SER A 245 3.50 -16.17 -9.52
CA SER A 245 2.79 -15.87 -10.77
C SER A 245 2.99 -14.42 -11.20
N GLY A 246 3.72 -13.64 -10.40
CA GLY A 246 4.07 -12.26 -10.66
C GLY A 246 4.69 -11.61 -9.43
N VAL A 247 5.06 -10.34 -9.60
CA VAL A 247 5.62 -9.50 -8.55
C VAL A 247 4.83 -8.20 -8.39
N GLN A 248 4.70 -7.72 -7.16
CA GLN A 248 4.13 -6.40 -6.85
C GLN A 248 5.23 -5.51 -6.27
N VAL A 249 5.57 -4.44 -6.99
CA VAL A 249 6.69 -3.55 -6.69
C VAL A 249 6.17 -2.18 -6.29
N GLY A 250 6.59 -1.68 -5.13
CA GLY A 250 6.15 -0.38 -4.61
C GLY A 250 7.27 0.65 -4.59
N THR A 251 8.25 0.46 -3.72
CA THR A 251 9.30 1.46 -3.41
C THR A 251 10.03 1.97 -4.64
N ALA A 252 10.31 1.10 -5.61
CA ALA A 252 10.97 1.47 -6.86
C ALA A 252 10.16 2.49 -7.70
N PHE A 253 8.83 2.49 -7.59
CA PHE A 253 7.96 3.43 -8.31
C PHE A 253 7.79 4.79 -7.60
N ILE A 254 8.21 4.93 -6.34
CA ILE A 254 8.06 6.19 -5.60
C ILE A 254 8.86 7.33 -6.26
N PRO A 255 10.11 7.14 -6.73
CA PRO A 255 10.87 8.21 -7.38
C PRO A 255 10.41 8.55 -8.80
N CYS A 256 9.52 7.75 -9.44
CA CYS A 256 9.06 8.00 -10.80
C CYS A 256 8.41 9.38 -10.92
N PRO A 257 8.66 10.14 -12.03
CA PRO A 257 8.08 11.48 -12.22
C PRO A 257 6.56 11.50 -12.16
N GLU A 258 5.89 10.40 -12.52
CA GLU A 258 4.43 10.26 -12.53
C GLU A 258 3.84 10.06 -11.12
N SER A 259 4.65 9.78 -10.10
CA SER A 259 4.18 9.61 -8.72
C SER A 259 3.90 10.95 -8.05
N ALA A 260 3.01 10.94 -7.05
CA ALA A 260 2.75 12.09 -6.17
C ALA A 260 3.67 12.12 -4.93
N ALA A 261 4.79 11.40 -4.94
CA ALA A 261 5.74 11.43 -3.83
C ALA A 261 6.26 12.84 -3.59
N SER A 262 6.31 13.26 -2.32
CA SER A 262 6.81 14.58 -1.94
C SER A 262 8.31 14.73 -2.27
N PRO A 263 8.81 15.95 -2.45
CA PRO A 263 10.25 16.19 -2.60
C PRO A 263 11.07 15.56 -1.46
N SER A 264 10.62 15.69 -0.22
CA SER A 264 11.27 15.10 0.96
C SER A 264 11.32 13.57 0.90
N HIS A 265 10.27 12.90 0.40
CA HIS A 265 10.27 11.45 0.22
C HIS A 265 11.30 11.01 -0.84
N ARG A 266 11.38 11.73 -1.96
CA ARG A 266 12.37 11.47 -3.02
C ARG A 266 13.79 11.70 -2.53
N ILE A 267 14.05 12.78 -1.77
CA ILE A 267 15.36 13.09 -1.18
C ILE A 267 15.78 11.97 -0.21
N ALA A 268 14.87 11.58 0.69
CA ALA A 268 15.17 10.53 1.67
C ALA A 268 15.41 9.15 1.04
N LEU A 269 14.79 8.85 -0.11
CA LEU A 269 15.08 7.63 -0.89
C LEU A 269 16.42 7.70 -1.63
N ALA A 270 16.88 8.91 -1.97
CA ALA A 270 18.15 9.12 -2.67
C ALA A 270 19.37 9.18 -1.71
N ASP A 271 19.16 9.04 -0.40
CA ASP A 271 20.27 8.92 0.57
C ASP A 271 21.18 7.74 0.20
N ALA A 272 22.45 7.87 0.52
CA ALA A 272 23.46 6.85 0.24
C ALA A 272 23.16 5.50 0.96
N VAL A 273 22.55 5.54 2.13
CA VAL A 273 22.16 4.37 2.92
C VAL A 273 20.79 4.61 3.58
N PRO A 274 19.68 4.51 2.82
CA PRO A 274 18.36 4.71 3.39
C PRO A 274 18.04 3.60 4.40
N VAL A 275 17.78 3.98 5.64
CA VAL A 275 17.41 3.04 6.71
C VAL A 275 15.91 2.97 6.84
N THR A 276 15.34 1.76 6.76
CA THR A 276 13.91 1.52 6.97
C THR A 276 13.67 0.74 8.25
N GLN A 277 12.58 1.05 8.93
CA GLN A 277 12.15 0.39 10.17
C GLN A 277 10.66 0.08 10.14
N MET A 278 10.25 -1.02 10.77
CA MET A 278 8.85 -1.30 11.07
C MET A 278 8.44 -0.48 12.29
N THR A 279 7.39 0.31 12.17
CA THR A 279 6.87 1.18 13.25
C THR A 279 5.35 1.21 13.23
N ALA A 280 4.71 1.40 14.38
CA ALA A 280 3.28 1.67 14.50
C ALA A 280 3.00 3.14 14.89
N SER A 281 4.03 3.98 15.05
CA SER A 281 3.91 5.34 15.58
C SER A 281 3.08 6.27 14.68
N PHE A 282 3.06 6.05 13.36
CA PHE A 282 2.25 6.87 12.45
C PHE A 282 0.77 6.55 12.47
N SER A 283 0.39 5.28 12.59
CA SER A 283 -0.98 4.85 12.33
C SER A 283 -1.63 4.01 13.43
N GLY A 284 -0.85 3.51 14.38
CA GLY A 284 -1.29 2.52 15.38
C GLY A 284 -1.24 1.08 14.86
N ARG A 285 -0.68 0.87 13.64
CA ARG A 285 -0.51 -0.46 13.03
C ARG A 285 0.89 -0.57 12.42
N PRO A 286 1.56 -1.73 12.53
CA PRO A 286 2.91 -1.90 11.97
C PRO A 286 2.98 -1.54 10.48
N ALA A 287 3.92 -0.69 10.14
CA ALA A 287 4.20 -0.27 8.77
C ALA A 287 5.68 0.05 8.62
N ARG A 288 6.28 -0.27 7.47
CA ARG A 288 7.70 0.02 7.23
C ARG A 288 7.87 1.37 6.55
N ALA A 289 8.68 2.22 7.18
CA ALA A 289 9.00 3.56 6.70
C ALA A 289 10.51 3.81 6.75
N LEU A 290 10.98 4.82 6.03
CA LEU A 290 12.30 5.42 6.26
C LEU A 290 12.35 6.01 7.67
N VAL A 291 13.47 5.79 8.36
CA VAL A 291 13.71 6.35 9.69
C VAL A 291 13.92 7.85 9.57
N ASN A 292 13.12 8.61 10.30
CA ASN A 292 13.22 10.06 10.40
C ASN A 292 13.03 10.51 11.84
N ARG A 293 13.04 11.80 12.09
CA ARG A 293 12.88 12.38 13.44
C ARG A 293 11.59 11.92 14.13
N TYR A 294 10.47 11.85 13.40
CA TYR A 294 9.19 11.37 13.96
C TYR A 294 9.32 9.94 14.49
N VAL A 295 9.89 9.03 13.71
CA VAL A 295 10.12 7.63 14.12
C VAL A 295 11.04 7.56 15.33
N GLN A 296 12.15 8.33 15.34
CA GLN A 296 13.10 8.34 16.45
C GLN A 296 12.48 8.82 17.77
N LEU A 297 11.58 9.79 17.71
CA LEU A 297 10.93 10.36 18.90
C LEU A 297 9.79 9.48 19.42
N LEU A 298 8.96 8.94 18.52
CA LEU A 298 7.69 8.33 18.90
C LEU A 298 7.75 6.79 19.02
N ASP A 299 8.69 6.12 18.34
CA ASP A 299 8.81 4.66 18.40
C ASP A 299 9.16 4.14 19.82
N PRO A 300 10.02 4.81 20.61
CA PRO A 300 10.28 4.40 22.00
C PRO A 300 9.02 4.39 22.89
N VAL A 301 8.00 5.16 22.56
CA VAL A 301 6.73 5.27 23.32
C VAL A 301 5.54 4.70 22.54
N VAL A 302 5.77 3.99 21.43
CA VAL A 302 4.74 3.48 20.51
C VAL A 302 3.71 2.57 21.19
N ALA A 303 4.05 1.92 22.30
CA ALA A 303 3.10 1.13 23.09
C ALA A 303 1.94 1.97 23.67
N GLN A 304 2.10 3.30 23.74
CA GLN A 304 1.06 4.24 24.15
C GLN A 304 0.16 4.69 23.00
N ALA A 305 0.52 4.41 21.75
CA ALA A 305 -0.25 4.84 20.58
C ALA A 305 -1.67 4.27 20.61
N PRO A 306 -2.71 5.05 20.30
CA PRO A 306 -4.07 4.55 20.11
C PRO A 306 -4.15 3.47 19.04
N ASN A 307 -5.27 2.75 19.01
CA ASN A 307 -5.48 1.74 17.98
C ASN A 307 -5.65 2.38 16.59
N TYR A 308 -5.26 1.62 15.57
CA TYR A 308 -5.50 1.99 14.17
C TYR A 308 -7.01 2.19 13.90
N PRO A 309 -7.42 3.20 13.13
CA PRO A 309 -6.62 4.25 12.53
C PRO A 309 -6.56 5.57 13.35
N ILE A 310 -6.92 5.57 14.64
CA ILE A 310 -6.98 6.79 15.47
C ILE A 310 -5.60 7.46 15.58
N THR A 311 -4.53 6.69 15.77
CA THR A 311 -3.16 7.23 15.77
C THR A 311 -2.85 7.99 14.48
N TYR A 312 -3.36 7.50 13.35
CA TYR A 312 -3.17 8.17 12.06
C TYR A 312 -3.86 9.54 11.99
N ALA A 313 -4.97 9.74 12.72
CA ALA A 313 -5.59 11.06 12.84
C ALA A 313 -4.67 12.07 13.53
N ALA A 314 -3.96 11.66 14.59
CA ALA A 314 -2.99 12.52 15.27
C ALA A 314 -1.84 12.92 14.35
N HIS A 315 -1.26 11.97 13.61
CA HIS A 315 -0.22 12.25 12.63
C HIS A 315 -0.72 13.17 11.50
N ARG A 316 -1.94 12.96 10.99
CA ARG A 316 -2.54 13.86 9.98
C ARG A 316 -2.73 15.28 10.49
N ALA A 317 -3.14 15.44 11.75
CA ALA A 317 -3.26 16.76 12.38
C ALA A 317 -1.89 17.45 12.47
N LEU A 318 -0.83 16.71 12.84
CA LEU A 318 0.55 17.23 12.86
C LEU A 318 0.99 17.65 11.44
N MET A 319 0.72 16.85 10.42
CA MET A 319 1.07 17.21 9.04
C MET A 319 0.28 18.43 8.53
N ALA A 320 -0.96 18.62 8.97
CA ALA A 320 -1.72 19.84 8.68
C ALA A 320 -1.10 21.07 9.37
N ALA A 321 -0.63 20.94 10.63
CA ALA A 321 0.09 21.99 11.35
C ALA A 321 1.41 22.37 10.63
N VAL A 322 2.16 21.35 10.16
CA VAL A 322 3.37 21.57 9.33
C VAL A 322 3.05 22.39 8.07
N GLN A 323 1.98 22.06 7.36
CA GLN A 323 1.55 22.81 6.16
C GLN A 323 1.12 24.24 6.50
N GLN A 324 0.44 24.44 7.62
CA GLN A 324 0.05 25.77 8.09
C GLN A 324 1.26 26.63 8.44
N ALA A 325 2.24 26.08 9.17
CA ALA A 325 3.49 26.76 9.51
C ALA A 325 4.28 27.13 8.24
N ALA A 326 4.36 26.23 7.26
CA ALA A 326 5.00 26.52 5.97
C ALA A 326 4.36 27.68 5.21
N ALA A 327 3.03 27.77 5.23
CA ALA A 327 2.30 28.85 4.56
C ALA A 327 2.56 30.22 5.20
N SER A 328 2.94 30.27 6.48
CA SER A 328 3.31 31.50 7.21
C SER A 328 4.76 31.96 7.01
N GLN A 329 5.52 31.30 6.11
CA GLN A 329 6.93 31.57 5.82
C GLN A 329 7.89 31.38 7.01
N ASP A 330 7.52 30.55 7.98
CA ASP A 330 8.41 30.20 9.09
C ASP A 330 9.53 29.26 8.60
N PRO A 331 10.82 29.62 8.77
CA PRO A 331 11.95 28.77 8.40
C PRO A 331 11.94 27.39 9.10
N ALA A 332 11.34 27.26 10.28
CA ALA A 332 11.20 26.00 11.00
C ALA A 332 10.29 25.00 10.23
N ALA A 333 9.42 25.49 9.36
CA ALA A 333 8.57 24.67 8.50
C ALA A 333 9.30 23.96 7.35
N ALA A 334 10.58 24.24 7.14
CA ALA A 334 11.38 23.63 6.06
C ALA A 334 11.73 22.14 6.29
N THR A 335 11.49 21.58 7.49
CA THR A 335 11.86 20.20 7.87
C THR A 335 10.73 19.19 7.70
N HIS A 336 9.84 19.38 6.73
CA HIS A 336 8.63 18.55 6.54
C HIS A 336 8.91 17.06 6.36
N GLY A 337 10.06 16.69 5.79
CA GLY A 337 10.49 15.29 5.64
C GLY A 337 10.74 14.58 6.96
N ASP A 338 11.16 15.30 7.99
CA ASP A 338 11.51 14.73 9.28
C ASP A 338 10.32 14.26 10.11
N LEU A 339 9.10 14.70 9.76
CA LEU A 339 7.87 14.32 10.47
C LEU A 339 6.91 13.51 9.61
N ALA A 340 7.13 13.42 8.29
CA ALA A 340 6.22 12.74 7.36
C ALA A 340 6.35 11.22 7.42
N ALA A 341 5.26 10.51 7.13
CA ALA A 341 5.26 9.07 6.95
C ALA A 341 5.86 8.70 5.57
N LEU A 342 7.15 8.43 5.52
CA LEU A 342 7.90 8.10 4.31
C LEU A 342 7.95 6.58 4.10
N TRP A 343 6.85 6.00 3.61
CA TRP A 343 6.72 4.56 3.44
C TRP A 343 7.71 4.01 2.41
N ALA A 344 8.55 3.06 2.81
CA ALA A 344 9.51 2.40 1.92
C ALA A 344 9.88 1.01 2.44
N GLY A 345 10.09 0.05 1.54
CA GLY A 345 10.62 -1.27 1.85
C GLY A 345 12.14 -1.30 1.94
N THR A 346 12.70 -2.47 2.23
CA THR A 346 14.15 -2.68 2.36
C THR A 346 14.93 -2.52 1.04
N GLY A 347 14.21 -2.41 -0.10
CA GLY A 347 14.76 -2.04 -1.41
C GLY A 347 14.93 -0.54 -1.63
N ALA A 348 14.75 0.31 -0.59
CA ALA A 348 14.94 1.75 -0.69
C ALA A 348 16.33 2.10 -1.23
N GLY A 349 16.40 3.07 -2.14
CA GLY A 349 17.64 3.54 -2.75
C GLY A 349 18.31 2.60 -3.76
N LYS A 350 17.75 1.41 -4.01
CA LYS A 350 18.36 0.42 -4.92
C LYS A 350 17.90 0.50 -6.36
N SER A 351 16.75 1.11 -6.62
CA SER A 351 16.18 1.21 -7.96
C SER A 351 16.57 2.53 -8.63
N PRO A 352 16.79 2.54 -9.95
CA PRO A 352 17.09 3.77 -10.69
C PRO A 352 15.86 4.70 -10.72
N VAL A 353 16.11 6.00 -10.84
CA VAL A 353 15.06 7.00 -11.02
C VAL A 353 14.80 7.16 -12.52
N MET A 354 13.60 6.74 -12.97
CA MET A 354 13.20 6.80 -14.38
C MET A 354 11.67 6.87 -14.51
N PRO A 355 11.11 7.18 -15.69
CA PRO A 355 9.68 7.07 -15.95
C PRO A 355 9.15 5.64 -15.68
N ALA A 356 7.90 5.55 -15.21
CA ALA A 356 7.33 4.28 -14.78
C ALA A 356 7.29 3.21 -15.89
N ALA A 357 7.03 3.61 -17.14
CA ALA A 357 7.03 2.65 -18.25
C ALA A 357 8.43 2.07 -18.52
N GLU A 358 9.49 2.89 -18.40
CA GLU A 358 10.88 2.44 -18.53
C GLU A 358 11.26 1.53 -17.35
N LEU A 359 10.82 1.89 -16.13
CA LEU A 359 11.05 1.08 -14.93
C LEU A 359 10.44 -0.32 -15.05
N VAL A 360 9.23 -0.45 -15.61
CA VAL A 360 8.62 -1.76 -15.90
C VAL A 360 9.52 -2.56 -16.85
N GLY A 361 10.00 -1.94 -17.93
CA GLY A 361 10.91 -2.61 -18.88
C GLY A 361 12.23 -3.02 -18.25
N TRP A 362 12.79 -2.19 -17.39
CA TRP A 362 14.05 -2.48 -16.68
C TRP A 362 13.88 -3.63 -15.67
N LEU A 363 12.81 -3.63 -14.88
CA LEU A 363 12.55 -4.69 -13.88
C LEU A 363 12.33 -6.06 -14.52
N MET A 364 11.97 -6.11 -15.80
CA MET A 364 11.67 -7.36 -16.52
C MET A 364 12.83 -7.87 -17.37
N GLN A 365 14.01 -7.27 -17.30
CA GLN A 365 15.25 -7.77 -17.94
C GLN A 365 15.75 -9.01 -17.21
#